data_68526bc1408a44804f6bd1683037ddd9
#
_entry.id   68526bc1408a44804f6bd1683037ddd9
#
_cell.length_a   1.000
_cell.length_b   1.000
_cell.length_c   1.000
_cell.angle_alpha   90.00
_cell.angle_beta   90.00
_cell.angle_gamma   90.00
#
_symmetry.space_group_name_H-M   'P 1'
#
loop_
_entity.id
_entity.type
_entity.pdbx_description
1 polymer ?
#
loop_
_entity_poly.entity_id
_entity_poly.type
_entity_poly.pdbx_seq_one_letter_code
_entity_poly.pdbx_strand_id
1 'polypeptide(L)'
;VLVGGFTAFFIAPKYEATSKVYMVSASSESVINLNDLNLGTSLSQDYVELMKIRPLFEDVIEDLDLDYEYDELLGMTSIGTVGDTRLMQITVTSTDPVEAKDIANELAKKAVTYVPKVMGAQKPRIAEKAITPEHKSSPSLSKNTLIGGLAALVVLAAIFVVQLLLDDTFKSAEDVEKMLGVMPLTVIPEGNLETIDDKAEEDIRKQKRKERRKKQKEQKKEGKNDAN
;
A
#
# COMPACT_ATOMS: atom_id res chain seq x y z
N VAL A 1 -4.63 -5.76 9.84
CA VAL A 1 -4.62 -7.22 10.01
C VAL A 1 -6.02 -7.79 9.82
N LEU A 2 -7.07 -7.26 10.50
CA LEU A 2 -8.45 -7.77 10.37
C LEU A 2 -8.98 -7.65 8.93
N VAL A 3 -8.79 -6.51 8.25
CA VAL A 3 -9.22 -6.32 6.85
C VAL A 3 -8.48 -7.28 5.90
N GLY A 4 -7.17 -7.45 6.08
CA GLY A 4 -6.39 -8.41 5.29
C GLY A 4 -6.83 -9.87 5.52
N GLY A 5 -7.17 -10.23 6.76
CA GLY A 5 -7.71 -11.56 7.09
C GLY A 5 -9.10 -11.80 6.47
N PHE A 6 -9.98 -10.80 6.54
CA PHE A 6 -11.31 -10.88 5.93
C PHE A 6 -11.23 -11.04 4.41
N THR A 7 -10.41 -10.25 3.72
CA THR A 7 -10.25 -10.35 2.26
C THR A 7 -9.63 -11.69 1.83
N ALA A 8 -8.72 -12.26 2.63
CA ALA A 8 -8.13 -13.56 2.32
C ALA A 8 -9.11 -14.72 2.46
N PHE A 9 -10.14 -14.58 3.30
CA PHE A 9 -11.15 -15.62 3.54
C PHE A 9 -12.33 -15.56 2.57
N PHE A 10 -12.74 -14.34 2.17
CA PHE A 10 -13.93 -14.14 1.32
C PHE A 10 -13.64 -14.04 -0.17
N ILE A 11 -12.41 -13.73 -0.59
CA ILE A 11 -12.07 -13.54 -2.01
C ILE A 11 -11.30 -14.77 -2.51
N ALA A 12 -11.81 -15.40 -3.57
CA ALA A 12 -11.16 -16.52 -4.23
C ALA A 12 -9.74 -16.11 -4.72
N PRO A 13 -8.73 -16.96 -4.53
CA PRO A 13 -7.39 -16.70 -5.04
C PRO A 13 -7.41 -16.65 -6.58
N LYS A 14 -6.70 -15.67 -7.13
CA LYS A 14 -6.50 -15.54 -8.58
C LYS A 14 -5.02 -15.68 -8.91
N TYR A 15 -4.75 -16.29 -10.05
CA TYR A 15 -3.43 -16.53 -10.58
C TYR A 15 -3.27 -15.82 -11.90
N GLU A 16 -2.09 -15.24 -12.14
CA GLU A 16 -1.78 -14.55 -13.38
C GLU A 16 -0.69 -15.30 -14.13
N ALA A 17 -0.97 -15.62 -15.39
CA ALA A 17 -0.02 -16.19 -16.31
C ALA A 17 0.23 -15.20 -17.46
N THR A 18 1.50 -15.00 -17.81
CA THR A 18 1.90 -14.01 -18.80
C THR A 18 2.72 -14.66 -19.91
N SER A 19 2.32 -14.41 -21.16
CA SER A 19 3.12 -14.70 -22.35
C SER A 19 3.55 -13.41 -23.05
N LYS A 20 4.67 -13.44 -23.75
CA LYS A 20 5.20 -12.28 -24.51
C LYS A 20 5.46 -12.64 -25.96
N VAL A 21 5.04 -11.74 -26.84
CA VAL A 21 5.17 -11.91 -28.29
C VAL A 21 5.95 -10.72 -28.85
N TYR A 22 7.02 -10.99 -29.58
CA TYR A 22 7.85 -10.00 -30.24
C TYR A 22 7.35 -9.72 -31.64
N MET A 23 7.03 -8.46 -31.93
CA MET A 23 6.58 -7.99 -33.24
C MET A 23 7.77 -7.75 -34.16
N VAL A 24 7.72 -8.33 -35.34
CA VAL A 24 8.74 -8.17 -36.38
C VAL A 24 8.25 -7.12 -37.36
N SER A 25 9.00 -6.03 -37.53
CA SER A 25 8.73 -5.05 -38.60
C SER A 25 9.28 -5.53 -39.95
N ALA A 26 8.64 -5.12 -41.03
CA ALA A 26 8.93 -5.57 -42.40
C ALA A 26 10.34 -5.18 -42.93
N SER A 27 11.01 -4.24 -42.30
CA SER A 27 12.34 -3.75 -42.73
C SER A 27 13.47 -4.58 -42.09
N SER A 28 13.70 -5.77 -42.61
CA SER A 28 14.86 -6.60 -42.21
C SER A 28 16.10 -6.39 -43.10
N GLU A 29 16.14 -5.41 -43.97
CA GLU A 29 17.37 -5.08 -44.72
C GLU A 29 17.75 -3.62 -44.56
N SER A 30 18.83 -3.45 -43.82
CA SER A 30 19.76 -2.33 -43.73
C SER A 30 19.19 -0.91 -43.68
N VAL A 31 19.54 -0.25 -42.63
CA VAL A 31 19.35 1.13 -42.17
C VAL A 31 18.18 1.28 -41.19
N ILE A 32 18.54 1.35 -39.91
CA ILE A 32 17.63 1.75 -38.85
C ILE A 32 17.24 3.23 -39.07
N ASN A 33 16.10 3.45 -39.72
CA ASN A 33 15.51 4.77 -39.82
C ASN A 33 14.69 5.05 -38.55
N LEU A 34 14.82 6.24 -37.98
CA LEU A 34 14.00 6.70 -36.85
C LEU A 34 12.49 6.62 -37.11
N ASN A 35 12.08 6.69 -38.40
CA ASN A 35 10.70 6.46 -38.81
C ASN A 35 10.24 5.02 -38.60
N ASP A 36 11.13 4.03 -38.68
CA ASP A 36 10.79 2.60 -38.45
C ASP A 36 10.51 2.30 -37.01
N LEU A 37 11.05 3.07 -36.07
CA LEU A 37 10.74 2.93 -34.62
C LEU A 37 9.32 3.38 -34.31
N ASN A 38 8.88 4.53 -34.88
CA ASN A 38 7.53 5.02 -34.67
C ASN A 38 6.49 4.14 -35.39
N LEU A 39 6.81 3.61 -36.57
CA LEU A 39 5.96 2.64 -37.26
C LEU A 39 5.85 1.32 -36.50
N GLY A 40 6.94 0.89 -35.83
CA GLY A 40 6.94 -0.34 -35.02
C GLY A 40 6.07 -0.25 -33.79
N THR A 41 6.00 0.89 -33.11
CA THR A 41 5.12 1.11 -31.96
C THR A 41 3.65 1.23 -32.38
N SER A 42 3.34 1.93 -33.47
CA SER A 42 1.97 2.00 -34.00
C SER A 42 1.47 0.63 -34.44
N LEU A 43 2.30 -0.17 -35.10
CA LEU A 43 1.98 -1.54 -35.48
C LEU A 43 1.69 -2.43 -34.24
N SER A 44 2.43 -2.24 -33.18
CA SER A 44 2.19 -2.99 -31.94
C SER A 44 0.85 -2.63 -31.29
N GLN A 45 0.40 -1.39 -31.37
CA GLN A 45 -0.91 -0.95 -30.90
C GLN A 45 -2.04 -1.56 -31.72
N ASP A 46 -1.91 -1.55 -33.05
CA ASP A 46 -2.89 -2.18 -33.95
C ASP A 46 -3.01 -3.69 -33.68
N TYR A 47 -1.89 -4.35 -33.39
CA TYR A 47 -1.89 -5.75 -32.97
C TYR A 47 -2.66 -5.97 -31.67
N VAL A 48 -2.45 -5.12 -30.66
CA VAL A 48 -3.17 -5.20 -29.38
C VAL A 48 -4.68 -5.09 -29.60
N GLU A 49 -5.14 -4.20 -30.45
CA GLU A 49 -6.57 -4.05 -30.73
C GLU A 49 -7.13 -5.23 -31.54
N LEU A 50 -6.39 -5.74 -32.51
CA LEU A 50 -6.78 -6.92 -33.27
C LEU A 50 -6.78 -8.21 -32.40
N MET A 51 -5.98 -8.25 -31.37
CA MET A 51 -6.00 -9.36 -30.41
C MET A 51 -7.25 -9.40 -29.54
N LYS A 52 -7.98 -8.27 -29.41
CA LYS A 52 -9.21 -8.18 -28.60
C LYS A 52 -10.50 -8.45 -29.37
N ILE A 53 -10.41 -8.76 -30.65
CA ILE A 53 -11.63 -8.99 -31.47
C ILE A 53 -12.33 -10.30 -31.07
N ARG A 54 -13.66 -10.26 -31.15
CA ARG A 54 -14.52 -11.38 -30.80
C ARG A 54 -14.15 -12.73 -31.47
N PRO A 55 -13.94 -12.80 -32.81
CA PRO A 55 -13.64 -14.07 -33.48
C PRO A 55 -12.39 -14.75 -32.96
N LEU A 56 -11.37 -13.97 -32.54
CA LEU A 56 -10.12 -14.54 -32.01
C LEU A 56 -10.34 -15.17 -30.64
N PHE A 57 -11.12 -14.55 -29.80
CA PHE A 57 -11.44 -15.07 -28.46
C PHE A 57 -12.38 -16.27 -28.54
N GLU A 58 -13.37 -16.25 -29.43
CA GLU A 58 -14.25 -17.38 -29.69
C GLU A 58 -13.47 -18.61 -30.19
N ASP A 59 -12.50 -18.40 -31.09
CA ASP A 59 -11.56 -19.45 -31.51
C ASP A 59 -10.73 -20.02 -30.34
N VAL A 60 -10.34 -19.21 -29.37
CA VAL A 60 -9.60 -19.69 -28.18
C VAL A 60 -10.50 -20.46 -27.23
N ILE A 61 -11.74 -20.00 -27.05
CA ILE A 61 -12.76 -20.67 -26.24
C ILE A 61 -13.03 -22.08 -26.81
N GLU A 62 -13.19 -22.17 -28.14
CA GLU A 62 -13.42 -23.45 -28.83
C GLU A 62 -12.18 -24.35 -28.77
N ASP A 63 -10.99 -23.83 -29.03
CA ASP A 63 -9.75 -24.63 -29.06
C ASP A 63 -9.40 -25.23 -27.68
N LEU A 64 -9.79 -24.58 -26.60
CA LEU A 64 -9.51 -25.02 -25.23
C LEU A 64 -10.73 -25.60 -24.50
N ASP A 65 -11.89 -25.68 -25.18
CA ASP A 65 -13.17 -26.15 -24.61
C ASP A 65 -13.53 -25.45 -23.29
N LEU A 66 -13.48 -24.11 -23.31
CA LEU A 66 -13.72 -23.27 -22.14
C LEU A 66 -15.21 -22.98 -21.97
N ASP A 67 -15.67 -22.94 -20.74
CA ASP A 67 -17.05 -22.55 -20.35
C ASP A 67 -17.15 -21.05 -20.03
N TYR A 68 -16.66 -20.22 -20.97
CA TYR A 68 -16.68 -18.76 -20.84
C TYR A 68 -17.32 -18.12 -22.07
N GLU A 69 -18.00 -16.97 -21.83
CA GLU A 69 -18.39 -16.08 -22.92
C GLU A 69 -17.22 -15.15 -23.32
N TYR A 70 -17.31 -14.56 -24.52
CA TYR A 70 -16.32 -13.63 -25.01
C TYR A 70 -15.98 -12.50 -24.03
N ASP A 71 -17.01 -11.85 -23.46
CA ASP A 71 -16.84 -10.72 -22.55
C ASP A 71 -16.19 -11.12 -21.23
N GLU A 72 -16.44 -12.35 -20.77
CA GLU A 72 -15.82 -12.90 -19.56
C GLU A 72 -14.33 -13.15 -19.79
N LEU A 73 -13.99 -13.85 -20.88
CA LEU A 73 -12.59 -14.15 -21.21
C LEU A 73 -11.79 -12.87 -21.50
N LEU A 74 -12.42 -11.89 -22.15
CA LEU A 74 -11.81 -10.58 -22.38
C LEU A 74 -11.57 -9.85 -21.05
N GLY A 75 -12.51 -9.91 -20.11
CA GLY A 75 -12.38 -9.33 -18.76
C GLY A 75 -11.29 -9.97 -17.92
N MET A 76 -10.97 -11.26 -18.16
CA MET A 76 -9.88 -12.01 -17.52
C MET A 76 -8.52 -11.75 -18.18
N THR A 77 -8.51 -11.14 -19.38
CA THR A 77 -7.32 -10.99 -20.21
C THR A 77 -6.89 -9.53 -20.29
N SER A 78 -5.60 -9.27 -20.07
CA SER A 78 -4.98 -7.96 -20.28
C SER A 78 -3.94 -8.07 -21.38
N ILE A 79 -4.13 -7.33 -22.47
CA ILE A 79 -3.22 -7.30 -23.63
C ILE A 79 -2.70 -5.88 -23.79
N GLY A 80 -1.39 -5.73 -23.86
CA GLY A 80 -0.75 -4.43 -24.03
C GLY A 80 0.70 -4.54 -24.48
N THR A 81 1.32 -3.40 -24.80
CA THR A 81 2.75 -3.33 -25.12
C THR A 81 3.57 -3.09 -23.85
N VAL A 82 4.78 -3.61 -23.82
CA VAL A 82 5.74 -3.38 -22.73
C VAL A 82 6.47 -2.07 -23.00
N GLY A 83 5.98 -0.96 -22.43
CA GLY A 83 6.49 0.39 -22.70
C GLY A 83 6.41 0.72 -24.20
N ASP A 84 7.38 1.49 -24.70
CA ASP A 84 7.50 1.86 -26.12
C ASP A 84 8.31 0.81 -26.91
N THR A 85 8.12 -0.48 -26.59
CA THR A 85 8.82 -1.57 -27.25
C THR A 85 7.92 -2.32 -28.24
N ARG A 86 8.53 -3.16 -29.08
CA ARG A 86 7.82 -4.10 -29.96
C ARG A 86 7.41 -5.39 -29.24
N LEU A 87 7.43 -5.39 -27.92
CA LEU A 87 7.06 -6.55 -27.12
C LEU A 87 5.62 -6.40 -26.66
N MET A 88 4.74 -7.28 -27.11
CA MET A 88 3.37 -7.40 -26.63
C MET A 88 3.34 -8.39 -25.48
N GLN A 89 2.65 -8.02 -24.42
CA GLN A 89 2.40 -8.86 -23.24
C GLN A 89 0.92 -9.25 -23.20
N ILE A 90 0.66 -10.53 -22.99
CA ILE A 90 -0.67 -11.09 -22.81
C ILE A 90 -0.70 -11.69 -21.43
N THR A 91 -1.48 -11.13 -20.53
CA THR A 91 -1.64 -11.59 -19.14
C THR A 91 -3.07 -12.07 -18.94
N VAL A 92 -3.23 -13.29 -18.47
CA VAL A 92 -4.52 -13.90 -18.16
C VAL A 92 -4.62 -14.16 -16.67
N THR A 93 -5.75 -13.80 -16.10
CA THR A 93 -6.05 -13.94 -14.67
C THR A 93 -7.19 -14.92 -14.49
N SER A 94 -6.94 -16.10 -13.91
CA SER A 94 -7.95 -17.12 -13.59
C SER A 94 -7.84 -17.60 -12.15
N THR A 95 -8.87 -18.29 -11.67
CA THR A 95 -8.83 -19.03 -10.41
C THR A 95 -8.04 -20.33 -10.51
N ASP A 96 -7.88 -20.86 -11.73
CA ASP A 96 -7.05 -22.02 -12.02
C ASP A 96 -5.70 -21.57 -12.65
N PRO A 97 -4.56 -21.91 -12.04
CA PRO A 97 -3.25 -21.54 -12.55
C PRO A 97 -2.88 -22.24 -13.87
N VAL A 98 -3.41 -23.45 -14.13
CA VAL A 98 -3.15 -24.19 -15.36
C VAL A 98 -3.93 -23.59 -16.51
N GLU A 99 -5.21 -23.29 -16.27
CA GLU A 99 -6.08 -22.63 -17.23
C GLU A 99 -5.54 -21.25 -17.64
N ALA A 100 -5.12 -20.42 -16.66
CA ALA A 100 -4.50 -19.10 -16.95
C ALA A 100 -3.31 -19.23 -17.90
N LYS A 101 -2.43 -20.20 -17.66
CA LYS A 101 -1.27 -20.50 -18.53
C LYS A 101 -1.70 -20.94 -19.93
N ASP A 102 -2.67 -21.84 -20.03
CA ASP A 102 -3.07 -22.42 -21.32
C ASP A 102 -3.77 -21.38 -22.19
N ILE A 103 -4.65 -20.56 -21.62
CA ILE A 103 -5.27 -19.43 -22.31
C ILE A 103 -4.22 -18.40 -22.78
N ALA A 104 -3.26 -18.00 -21.91
CA ALA A 104 -2.23 -17.06 -22.28
C ALA A 104 -1.33 -17.56 -23.42
N ASN A 105 -1.04 -18.85 -23.46
CA ASN A 105 -0.25 -19.47 -24.54
C ASN A 105 -1.04 -19.61 -25.81
N GLU A 106 -2.33 -19.96 -25.76
CA GLU A 106 -3.17 -20.07 -26.94
C GLU A 106 -3.41 -18.68 -27.58
N LEU A 107 -3.68 -17.65 -26.76
CA LEU A 107 -3.74 -16.27 -27.25
C LEU A 107 -2.42 -15.85 -27.93
N ALA A 108 -1.26 -16.19 -27.36
CA ALA A 108 0.03 -15.92 -27.99
C ALA A 108 0.21 -16.68 -29.32
N LYS A 109 -0.29 -17.90 -29.43
CA LYS A 109 -0.29 -18.67 -30.69
C LYS A 109 -1.22 -18.04 -31.73
N LYS A 110 -2.40 -17.55 -31.35
CA LYS A 110 -3.31 -16.80 -32.24
C LYS A 110 -2.67 -15.48 -32.67
N ALA A 111 -1.94 -14.77 -31.79
CA ALA A 111 -1.18 -13.56 -32.16
C ALA A 111 -0.18 -13.84 -33.29
N VAL A 112 0.45 -15.01 -33.32
CA VAL A 112 1.42 -15.40 -34.34
C VAL A 112 0.77 -15.95 -35.61
N THR A 113 -0.42 -16.56 -35.51
CA THR A 113 -1.04 -17.29 -36.63
C THR A 113 -2.20 -16.54 -37.29
N TYR A 114 -3.06 -15.91 -36.52
CA TYR A 114 -4.29 -15.26 -36.98
C TYR A 114 -4.04 -13.80 -37.39
N VAL A 115 -3.47 -13.00 -36.48
CA VAL A 115 -3.33 -11.55 -36.70
C VAL A 115 -2.49 -11.21 -37.93
N PRO A 116 -1.34 -11.88 -38.22
CA PRO A 116 -0.57 -11.62 -39.42
C PRO A 116 -1.33 -11.87 -40.73
N LYS A 117 -2.26 -12.84 -40.74
CA LYS A 117 -3.08 -13.13 -41.93
C LYS A 117 -4.06 -12.01 -42.19
N VAL A 118 -4.64 -11.41 -41.13
CA VAL A 118 -5.57 -10.28 -41.26
C VAL A 118 -4.85 -9.00 -41.70
N MET A 119 -3.68 -8.74 -41.11
CA MET A 119 -2.91 -7.50 -41.43
C MET A 119 -2.05 -7.60 -42.67
N GLY A 120 -1.81 -8.79 -43.23
CA GLY A 120 -0.80 -8.98 -44.26
C GLY A 120 0.64 -8.69 -43.79
N ALA A 121 0.87 -8.80 -42.49
CA ALA A 121 2.14 -8.46 -41.84
C ALA A 121 3.05 -9.68 -41.69
N GLN A 122 4.33 -9.43 -41.33
CA GLN A 122 5.25 -10.50 -40.98
C GLN A 122 4.82 -11.20 -39.67
N LYS A 123 5.05 -12.50 -39.60
CA LYS A 123 4.70 -13.31 -38.42
C LYS A 123 5.54 -12.90 -37.23
N PRO A 124 4.94 -12.50 -36.10
CA PRO A 124 5.63 -12.30 -34.86
C PRO A 124 6.25 -13.59 -34.31
N ARG A 125 7.03 -13.46 -33.28
CA ARG A 125 7.64 -14.63 -32.59
C ARG A 125 7.25 -14.62 -31.13
N ILE A 126 6.90 -15.79 -30.60
CA ILE A 126 6.71 -15.95 -29.15
C ILE A 126 8.08 -15.77 -28.51
N ALA A 127 8.24 -14.71 -27.75
CA ALA A 127 9.47 -14.40 -27.01
C ALA A 127 9.53 -15.15 -25.69
N GLU A 128 8.37 -15.27 -25.02
CA GLU A 128 8.26 -15.97 -23.72
C GLU A 128 6.88 -16.66 -23.65
N LYS A 129 6.89 -17.92 -23.30
CA LYS A 129 5.66 -18.68 -23.04
C LYS A 129 5.24 -18.49 -21.59
N ALA A 130 3.93 -18.42 -21.36
CA ALA A 130 3.39 -18.45 -20.02
C ALA A 130 3.72 -19.78 -19.33
N ILE A 131 4.13 -19.68 -18.08
CA ILE A 131 4.34 -20.80 -17.17
C ILE A 131 3.23 -20.85 -16.13
N THR A 132 2.99 -21.99 -15.53
CA THR A 132 2.01 -22.12 -14.45
C THR A 132 2.47 -21.30 -13.25
N PRO A 133 1.69 -20.29 -12.80
CA PRO A 133 2.07 -19.48 -11.66
C PRO A 133 2.06 -20.27 -10.35
N GLU A 134 3.15 -20.21 -9.60
CA GLU A 134 3.27 -20.88 -8.30
C GLU A 134 2.61 -20.08 -7.17
N HIS A 135 2.45 -18.78 -7.35
CA HIS A 135 1.91 -17.87 -6.34
C HIS A 135 0.66 -17.17 -6.83
N LYS A 136 -0.30 -16.97 -5.89
CA LYS A 136 -1.49 -16.16 -6.16
C LYS A 136 -1.11 -14.68 -6.36
N SER A 137 -1.69 -14.04 -7.37
CA SER A 137 -1.54 -12.60 -7.64
C SER A 137 -2.53 -11.76 -6.84
N SER A 138 -3.72 -12.31 -6.53
CA SER A 138 -4.78 -11.63 -5.78
C SER A 138 -5.47 -12.61 -4.82
N PRO A 139 -5.98 -12.14 -3.64
CA PRO A 139 -5.79 -10.81 -3.07
C PRO A 139 -4.37 -10.60 -2.50
N SER A 140 -3.79 -9.42 -2.76
CA SER A 140 -2.51 -9.07 -2.18
C SER A 140 -2.71 -8.58 -0.74
N LEU A 141 -2.31 -9.40 0.24
CA LEU A 141 -2.46 -9.13 1.66
C LEU A 141 -1.80 -7.80 2.06
N SER A 142 -0.62 -7.50 1.51
CA SER A 142 0.11 -6.28 1.81
C SER A 142 -0.63 -5.02 1.37
N LYS A 143 -1.16 -4.99 0.14
CA LYS A 143 -1.92 -3.85 -0.40
C LYS A 143 -3.22 -3.65 0.37
N ASN A 144 -3.97 -4.73 0.62
CA ASN A 144 -5.25 -4.68 1.32
C ASN A 144 -5.09 -4.26 2.79
N THR A 145 -4.03 -4.72 3.46
CA THR A 145 -3.71 -4.32 4.83
C THR A 145 -3.32 -2.84 4.91
N LEU A 146 -2.55 -2.34 3.92
CA LEU A 146 -2.17 -0.93 3.85
C LEU A 146 -3.39 -0.03 3.64
N ILE A 147 -4.26 -0.37 2.69
CA ILE A 147 -5.49 0.38 2.40
C ILE A 147 -6.43 0.35 3.62
N GLY A 148 -6.63 -0.82 4.23
CA GLY A 148 -7.44 -0.97 5.43
C GLY A 148 -6.87 -0.23 6.64
N GLY A 149 -5.55 -0.20 6.80
CA GLY A 149 -4.86 0.56 7.83
C GLY A 149 -5.03 2.07 7.66
N LEU A 150 -4.91 2.57 6.42
CA LEU A 150 -5.13 3.98 6.12
C LEU A 150 -6.59 4.40 6.37
N ALA A 151 -7.55 3.58 5.93
CA ALA A 151 -8.97 3.84 6.18
C ALA A 151 -9.30 3.87 7.69
N ALA A 152 -8.75 2.92 8.47
CA ALA A 152 -8.92 2.90 9.92
C ALA A 152 -8.34 4.16 10.59
N LEU A 153 -7.19 4.64 10.12
CA LEU A 153 -6.57 5.86 10.64
C LEU A 153 -7.46 7.09 10.39
N VAL A 154 -8.05 7.20 9.19
CA VAL A 154 -8.99 8.29 8.86
C VAL A 154 -10.23 8.24 9.77
N VAL A 155 -10.80 7.06 10.00
CA VAL A 155 -11.96 6.88 10.90
C VAL A 155 -11.59 7.25 12.34
N LEU A 156 -10.45 6.82 12.84
CA LEU A 156 -9.97 7.17 14.18
C LEU A 156 -9.76 8.68 14.32
N ALA A 157 -9.15 9.33 13.32
CA ALA A 157 -8.98 10.78 13.31
C ALA A 157 -10.33 11.51 13.33
N ALA A 158 -11.31 11.04 12.54
CA ALA A 158 -12.66 11.62 12.55
C ALA A 158 -13.35 11.49 13.91
N ILE A 159 -13.25 10.31 14.57
CA ILE A 159 -13.77 10.10 15.93
C ILE A 159 -13.10 11.05 16.90
N PHE A 160 -11.78 11.22 16.82
CA PHE A 160 -11.03 12.11 17.71
C PHE A 160 -11.43 13.56 17.53
N VAL A 161 -11.62 14.02 16.27
CA VAL A 161 -12.11 15.37 15.98
C VAL A 161 -13.51 15.59 16.55
N VAL A 162 -14.42 14.62 16.38
CA VAL A 162 -15.77 14.68 16.95
C VAL A 162 -15.72 14.77 18.47
N GLN A 163 -14.88 13.95 19.12
CA GLN A 163 -14.69 14.02 20.58
C GLN A 163 -14.16 15.40 21.01
N LEU A 164 -13.21 15.95 20.27
CA LEU A 164 -12.66 17.29 20.57
C LEU A 164 -13.72 18.41 20.42
N LEU A 165 -14.58 18.29 19.40
CA LEU A 165 -15.67 19.27 19.18
C LEU A 165 -16.81 19.15 20.20
N LEU A 166 -17.02 17.96 20.77
CA LEU A 166 -18.04 17.70 21.78
C LEU A 166 -17.50 17.87 23.22
N ASP A 167 -16.17 18.12 23.37
CA ASP A 167 -15.55 18.32 24.66
C ASP A 167 -15.72 19.79 25.11
N ASP A 168 -16.84 20.07 25.76
CA ASP A 168 -17.16 21.38 26.35
C ASP A 168 -16.50 21.60 27.72
N THR A 169 -15.46 20.81 28.05
CA THR A 169 -14.79 20.88 29.36
C THR A 169 -13.81 22.04 29.39
N PHE A 170 -13.99 22.96 30.39
CA PHE A 170 -13.03 24.04 30.67
C PHE A 170 -11.73 23.41 31.20
N LYS A 171 -10.65 23.50 30.43
CA LYS A 171 -9.34 22.95 30.78
C LYS A 171 -8.32 24.00 31.22
N SER A 172 -8.62 25.26 30.93
CA SER A 172 -7.73 26.38 31.30
C SER A 172 -8.49 27.57 31.87
N ALA A 173 -7.79 28.40 32.64
CA ALA A 173 -8.32 29.69 33.13
C ALA A 173 -8.70 30.62 31.99
N GLU A 174 -7.99 30.52 30.85
CA GLU A 174 -8.25 31.32 29.65
C GLU A 174 -9.54 30.94 28.95
N ASP A 175 -9.96 29.67 29.02
CA ASP A 175 -11.24 29.19 28.46
C ASP A 175 -12.42 29.78 29.23
N VAL A 176 -12.27 29.89 30.56
CA VAL A 176 -13.27 30.51 31.46
C VAL A 176 -13.41 32.01 31.14
N GLU A 177 -12.31 32.72 30.94
CA GLU A 177 -12.29 34.11 30.60
C GLU A 177 -12.94 34.39 29.24
N LYS A 178 -12.63 33.58 28.22
CA LYS A 178 -13.17 33.74 26.86
C LYS A 178 -14.67 33.45 26.77
N MET A 179 -15.16 32.45 27.52
CA MET A 179 -16.57 32.07 27.46
C MET A 179 -17.47 32.87 28.40
N LEU A 180 -17.01 33.16 29.59
CA LEU A 180 -17.82 33.86 30.62
C LEU A 180 -17.52 35.36 30.73
N GLY A 181 -16.45 35.84 30.10
CA GLY A 181 -16.06 37.27 30.14
C GLY A 181 -15.58 37.71 31.52
N VAL A 182 -15.27 36.83 32.44
CA VAL A 182 -14.81 37.12 33.79
C VAL A 182 -13.44 36.50 34.03
N MET A 183 -12.51 37.28 34.56
CA MET A 183 -11.20 36.77 34.96
C MET A 183 -11.33 35.91 36.22
N PRO A 184 -10.84 34.68 36.23
CA PRO A 184 -10.79 33.84 37.42
C PRO A 184 -9.82 34.44 38.44
N LEU A 185 -10.27 34.63 39.67
CA LEU A 185 -9.49 35.25 40.76
C LEU A 185 -8.31 34.39 41.21
N THR A 186 -8.42 33.07 41.03
CA THR A 186 -7.36 32.12 41.38
C THR A 186 -7.59 30.81 40.67
N VAL A 187 -6.51 30.09 40.38
CA VAL A 187 -6.52 28.72 39.83
C VAL A 187 -5.96 27.79 40.91
N ILE A 188 -6.77 26.84 41.34
CA ILE A 188 -6.33 25.82 42.26
C ILE A 188 -5.87 24.62 41.41
N PRO A 189 -4.55 24.32 41.35
CA PRO A 189 -4.08 23.18 40.59
C PRO A 189 -4.60 21.88 41.23
N GLU A 190 -5.06 20.93 40.41
CA GLU A 190 -5.30 19.57 40.83
C GLU A 190 -3.96 18.96 41.25
N GLY A 191 -3.63 19.01 42.52
CA GLY A 191 -2.49 18.36 43.13
C GLY A 191 -2.99 17.29 44.11
N ASN A 192 -2.39 16.13 44.10
CA ASN A 192 -2.64 15.16 45.17
C ASN A 192 -2.08 15.73 46.46
N LEU A 193 -2.95 16.07 47.40
CA LEU A 193 -2.58 16.68 48.70
C LEU A 193 -1.50 15.88 49.43
N GLU A 194 -1.51 14.51 49.27
CA GLU A 194 -0.49 13.64 49.85
C GLU A 194 0.93 13.95 49.35
N THR A 195 1.10 14.29 48.04
CA THR A 195 2.42 14.63 47.48
C THR A 195 2.93 16.02 47.90
N ILE A 196 2.05 16.90 48.31
CA ILE A 196 2.43 18.23 48.83
C ILE A 196 2.88 18.11 50.26
N ASP A 197 2.17 17.32 51.08
CA ASP A 197 2.55 17.02 52.47
C ASP A 197 3.90 16.28 52.54
N ASP A 198 4.11 15.30 51.69
CA ASP A 198 5.36 14.54 51.66
C ASP A 198 6.57 15.40 51.30
N LYS A 199 6.43 16.31 50.37
CA LYS A 199 7.49 17.30 50.02
C LYS A 199 7.75 18.28 51.10
N ALA A 200 6.71 18.82 51.74
CA ALA A 200 6.84 19.73 52.86
C ALA A 200 7.52 19.07 54.06
N GLU A 201 7.16 17.80 54.39
CA GLU A 201 7.84 17.05 55.44
C GLU A 201 9.30 16.74 55.12
N GLU A 202 9.60 16.41 53.85
CA GLU A 202 10.98 16.15 53.41
C GLU A 202 11.86 17.41 53.51
N ASP A 203 11.35 18.55 53.15
CA ASP A 203 12.07 19.83 53.26
C ASP A 203 12.28 20.25 54.73
N ILE A 204 11.29 20.06 55.61
CA ILE A 204 11.42 20.26 57.06
C ILE A 204 12.47 19.31 57.64
N ARG A 205 12.47 18.04 57.25
CA ARG A 205 13.50 17.05 57.64
C ARG A 205 14.90 17.45 57.17
N LYS A 206 15.05 17.95 55.97
CA LYS A 206 16.33 18.43 55.40
C LYS A 206 16.83 19.64 56.17
N GLN A 207 15.97 20.58 56.52
CA GLN A 207 16.33 21.76 57.30
C GLN A 207 16.76 21.38 58.72
N LYS A 208 16.02 20.55 59.42
CA LYS A 208 16.38 20.06 60.76
C LYS A 208 17.73 19.28 60.76
N ARG A 209 18.02 18.52 59.70
CA ARG A 209 19.33 17.87 59.54
C ARG A 209 20.48 18.84 59.34
N LYS A 210 20.26 19.93 58.56
CA LYS A 210 21.26 20.98 58.38
C LYS A 210 21.56 21.75 59.67
N GLU A 211 20.54 22.07 60.46
CA GLU A 211 20.71 22.73 61.76
C GLU A 211 21.43 21.84 62.75
N ARG A 212 21.08 20.57 62.89
CA ARG A 212 21.80 19.63 63.75
C ARG A 212 23.26 19.51 63.38
N ARG A 213 23.58 19.49 62.10
CA ARG A 213 25.00 19.44 61.62
C ARG A 213 25.75 20.74 61.91
N LYS A 214 25.07 21.91 61.88
CA LYS A 214 25.69 23.20 62.29
C LYS A 214 25.97 23.20 63.77
N LYS A 215 25.02 22.86 64.62
CA LYS A 215 25.20 22.82 66.07
C LYS A 215 26.32 21.83 66.50
N GLN A 216 26.41 20.67 65.86
CA GLN A 216 27.50 19.71 66.13
C GLN A 216 28.89 20.24 65.68
N LYS A 217 28.94 21.02 64.62
CA LYS A 217 30.22 21.64 64.21
C LYS A 217 30.64 22.79 65.13
N GLU A 218 29.69 23.54 65.65
CA GLU A 218 29.93 24.61 66.63
C GLU A 218 30.41 24.05 67.98
N GLN A 219 29.72 23.05 68.50
CA GLN A 219 30.15 22.36 69.73
C GLN A 219 31.52 21.70 69.61
N LYS A 220 31.84 21.18 68.39
CA LYS A 220 33.18 20.60 68.16
C LYS A 220 34.26 21.66 68.01
N LYS A 221 33.92 22.91 67.67
CA LYS A 221 34.87 24.03 67.62
C LYS A 221 35.09 24.62 69.00
N GLU A 222 34.07 24.73 69.84
CA GLU A 222 34.17 25.19 71.23
C GLU A 222 35.00 24.24 72.09
N GLY A 223 34.69 22.93 72.01
CA GLY A 223 35.44 21.92 72.78
C GLY A 223 36.92 21.71 72.30
N LYS A 224 37.32 22.34 71.16
CA LYS A 224 38.70 22.32 70.69
C LYS A 224 39.46 23.56 71.13
N ASN A 225 38.77 24.68 71.52
CA ASN A 225 39.37 25.89 72.07
C ASN A 225 39.63 25.79 73.56
N ASP A 226 38.90 24.97 74.29
CA ASP A 226 39.09 24.75 75.74
C ASP A 226 40.16 23.70 76.08
N ALA A 227 40.75 23.08 75.07
CA ALA A 227 41.77 22.04 75.24
C ALA A 227 43.23 22.48 74.82
N ASN A 228 43.47 23.81 74.69
CA ASN A 228 44.80 24.30 74.32
C ASN A 228 45.33 25.29 75.38
#